data_6eeaebc08f82f2446980855e5c579680
#
_entry.id   6eeaebc08f82f2446980855e5c579680
#
_cell.length_a   1.000
_cell.length_b   1.000
_cell.length_c   1.000
_cell.angle_alpha   90.00
_cell.angle_beta   90.00
_cell.angle_gamma   90.00
#
_symmetry.space_group_name_H-M   'P 1'
#
loop_
_entity.id
_entity.type
_entity.pdbx_description
1 polymer ?
#
loop_
_entity_poly.entity_id
_entity_poly.type
_entity_poly.pdbx_seq_one_letter_code
_entity_poly.pdbx_strand_id
1 'polypeptide(L)'
;EQSSAVGGVAVSGPQSPVLLFSKHLPDLGWRDLGAAVRSAGFDGVDLTVRPGGHVLPERVAEDLPRAVAAIRDAGSMVGMLTTALTQPDDPTASPIVKTARAVDVPRLKAGYYRYAFADVTKELAAATWAFHGLVALAAQAGVVIAYHNHSGYIGAPVWDALQMIDGQPPTATGLYFDVRHATVEGGVAGWRVALQRAAPHLRMLAMKDFYWDKGRDGRWRVVDCPIGEGMVDWKTFGAHLRAARFSGPISIHVEYDPGGRTPGEQRDRMLEAMVRDRTRLMALLA
;
A
#
# COMPACT_ATOMS: atom_id res chain seq x y z
N GLU A 1 -33.03 -44.40 -4.20
CA GLU A 1 -32.34 -43.73 -3.09
C GLU A 1 -31.72 -42.44 -3.63
N GLN A 2 -32.31 -41.34 -3.19
CA GLN A 2 -31.94 -40.00 -3.62
C GLN A 2 -30.79 -39.50 -2.75
N SER A 3 -29.65 -39.23 -3.37
CA SER A 3 -28.53 -38.51 -2.75
C SER A 3 -28.76 -37.02 -2.97
N SER A 4 -29.17 -36.30 -1.92
CA SER A 4 -29.29 -34.87 -1.89
C SER A 4 -27.90 -34.25 -1.76
N ALA A 5 -27.41 -33.62 -2.82
CA ALA A 5 -26.24 -32.75 -2.75
C ALA A 5 -26.58 -31.47 -1.95
N VAL A 6 -26.04 -31.36 -0.77
CA VAL A 6 -26.08 -30.13 0.02
C VAL A 6 -25.12 -29.13 -0.63
N GLY A 7 -25.68 -28.19 -1.38
CA GLY A 7 -24.94 -27.05 -1.87
C GLY A 7 -24.46 -26.18 -0.73
N GLY A 8 -23.17 -26.26 -0.43
CA GLY A 8 -22.53 -25.34 0.51
C GLY A 8 -22.55 -23.92 -0.07
N VAL A 9 -23.36 -23.05 0.51
CA VAL A 9 -23.30 -21.61 0.30
C VAL A 9 -21.94 -21.17 0.87
N ALA A 10 -21.00 -20.86 -0.03
CA ALA A 10 -19.76 -20.20 0.36
C ALA A 10 -20.14 -18.84 0.96
N VAL A 11 -20.02 -18.71 2.29
CA VAL A 11 -20.10 -17.42 2.97
C VAL A 11 -18.86 -16.66 2.57
N SER A 12 -18.97 -15.79 1.56
CA SER A 12 -17.93 -14.84 1.23
C SER A 12 -17.81 -13.86 2.41
N GLY A 13 -16.75 -14.01 3.20
CA GLY A 13 -16.36 -12.97 4.16
C GLY A 13 -16.08 -11.65 3.43
N PRO A 14 -15.97 -10.51 4.14
CA PRO A 14 -15.72 -9.22 3.52
C PRO A 14 -14.45 -9.32 2.67
N GLN A 15 -14.61 -9.15 1.35
CA GLN A 15 -13.48 -9.16 0.43
C GLN A 15 -12.64 -7.91 0.67
N SER A 16 -11.30 -8.06 0.65
CA SER A 16 -10.38 -6.93 0.70
C SER A 16 -10.64 -5.98 -0.48
N PRO A 17 -10.87 -4.68 -0.25
CA PRO A 17 -11.03 -3.74 -1.34
C PRO A 17 -9.72 -3.60 -2.11
N VAL A 18 -9.79 -3.64 -3.43
CA VAL A 18 -8.65 -3.47 -4.33
C VAL A 18 -8.60 -2.03 -4.81
N LEU A 19 -7.51 -1.36 -4.47
CA LEU A 19 -7.31 0.07 -4.68
C LEU A 19 -6.31 0.33 -5.80
N LEU A 20 -6.56 1.39 -6.57
CA LEU A 20 -5.62 1.95 -7.51
C LEU A 20 -4.77 3.02 -6.79
N PHE A 21 -3.45 2.93 -6.90
CA PHE A 21 -2.55 3.93 -6.33
C PHE A 21 -2.56 5.20 -7.19
N SER A 22 -3.07 6.29 -6.66
CA SER A 22 -3.31 7.53 -7.39
C SER A 22 -2.04 8.23 -7.91
N LYS A 23 -0.87 7.90 -7.34
CA LYS A 23 0.45 8.36 -7.81
C LYS A 23 0.63 8.19 -9.32
N HIS A 24 0.04 7.14 -9.89
CA HIS A 24 0.21 6.77 -11.29
C HIS A 24 -0.68 7.55 -12.28
N LEU A 25 -1.61 8.34 -11.75
CA LEU A 25 -2.53 9.19 -12.53
C LEU A 25 -2.46 10.65 -12.01
N PRO A 26 -1.27 11.27 -11.98
CA PRO A 26 -1.05 12.55 -11.30
C PRO A 26 -1.82 13.72 -11.94
N ASP A 27 -2.14 13.60 -13.22
CA ASP A 27 -2.79 14.66 -14.00
C ASP A 27 -4.32 14.70 -13.86
N LEU A 28 -4.92 13.66 -13.24
CA LEU A 28 -6.38 13.61 -13.08
C LEU A 28 -6.82 14.41 -11.86
N GLY A 29 -7.82 15.27 -12.07
CA GLY A 29 -8.56 15.86 -10.97
C GLY A 29 -9.34 14.79 -10.19
N TRP A 30 -9.78 15.12 -8.98
CA TRP A 30 -10.38 14.14 -8.04
C TRP A 30 -11.58 13.40 -8.61
N ARG A 31 -12.49 14.09 -9.32
CA ARG A 31 -13.67 13.47 -9.93
C ARG A 31 -13.29 12.54 -11.08
N ASP A 32 -12.37 12.99 -11.94
CA ASP A 32 -11.91 12.19 -13.08
C ASP A 32 -11.09 10.98 -12.62
N LEU A 33 -10.31 11.12 -11.54
CA LEU A 33 -9.62 10.02 -10.88
C LEU A 33 -10.62 8.97 -10.38
N GLY A 34 -11.68 9.39 -9.67
CA GLY A 34 -12.74 8.48 -9.20
C GLY A 34 -13.43 7.75 -10.34
N ALA A 35 -13.75 8.46 -11.43
CA ALA A 35 -14.37 7.87 -12.62
C ALA A 35 -13.44 6.86 -13.33
N ALA A 36 -12.15 7.19 -13.49
CA ALA A 36 -11.15 6.31 -14.09
C ALA A 36 -10.97 5.02 -13.27
N VAL A 37 -10.85 5.15 -11.94
CA VAL A 37 -10.73 4.03 -11.01
C VAL A 37 -11.93 3.07 -11.11
N ARG A 38 -13.14 3.62 -11.10
CA ARG A 38 -14.37 2.83 -11.28
C ARG A 38 -14.40 2.13 -12.64
N SER A 39 -14.10 2.84 -13.71
CA SER A 39 -14.09 2.28 -15.07
C SER A 39 -13.04 1.18 -15.24
N ALA A 40 -11.91 1.28 -14.54
CA ALA A 40 -10.88 0.26 -14.48
C ALA A 40 -11.23 -0.95 -13.59
N GLY A 41 -12.40 -0.95 -12.95
CA GLY A 41 -12.90 -2.05 -12.14
C GLY A 41 -12.31 -2.15 -10.74
N PHE A 42 -11.66 -1.10 -10.24
CA PHE A 42 -11.18 -1.03 -8.86
C PHE A 42 -12.30 -0.59 -7.90
N ASP A 43 -12.19 -1.01 -6.64
CA ASP A 43 -13.13 -0.62 -5.61
C ASP A 43 -12.90 0.84 -5.16
N GLY A 44 -11.65 1.31 -5.22
CA GLY A 44 -11.31 2.64 -4.76
C GLY A 44 -9.88 3.08 -5.03
N VAL A 45 -9.53 4.15 -4.34
CA VAL A 45 -8.26 4.87 -4.47
C VAL A 45 -7.41 4.72 -3.23
N ASP A 46 -6.12 4.44 -3.40
CA ASP A 46 -5.05 4.77 -2.47
C ASP A 46 -4.62 6.21 -2.79
N LEU A 47 -5.13 7.17 -2.03
CA LEU A 47 -5.02 8.60 -2.35
C LEU A 47 -3.71 9.19 -1.78
N THR A 48 -2.93 9.85 -2.64
CA THR A 48 -1.71 10.55 -2.21
C THR A 48 -2.03 11.85 -1.48
N VAL A 49 -1.60 11.93 -0.21
CA VAL A 49 -1.65 13.13 0.65
C VAL A 49 -0.22 13.47 1.05
N ARG A 50 0.51 14.08 0.13
CA ARG A 50 1.94 14.36 0.27
C ARG A 50 2.36 15.47 -0.68
N PRO A 51 3.58 16.03 -0.56
CA PRO A 51 4.11 16.98 -1.55
C PRO A 51 4.02 16.42 -2.96
N GLY A 52 3.44 17.18 -3.88
CA GLY A 52 3.20 16.77 -5.28
C GLY A 52 2.13 15.67 -5.45
N GLY A 53 1.38 15.33 -4.40
CA GLY A 53 0.25 14.40 -4.48
C GLY A 53 -1.06 15.08 -4.85
N HIS A 54 -2.15 14.29 -4.90
CA HIS A 54 -3.49 14.79 -5.23
C HIS A 54 -4.07 15.74 -4.17
N VAL A 55 -3.59 15.61 -2.93
CA VAL A 55 -3.87 16.54 -1.82
C VAL A 55 -2.55 16.95 -1.21
N LEU A 56 -2.31 18.26 -1.13
CA LEU A 56 -1.13 18.79 -0.48
C LEU A 56 -1.30 18.75 1.04
N PRO A 57 -0.26 18.38 1.81
CA PRO A 57 -0.35 18.27 3.28
C PRO A 57 -0.84 19.52 3.96
N GLU A 58 -0.34 20.69 3.56
CA GLU A 58 -0.68 22.02 4.10
C GLU A 58 -2.13 22.45 3.80
N ARG A 59 -2.78 21.81 2.84
CA ARG A 59 -4.16 22.07 2.46
C ARG A 59 -5.14 20.96 2.86
N VAL A 60 -4.66 19.97 3.61
CA VAL A 60 -5.41 18.74 3.88
C VAL A 60 -6.78 19.00 4.52
N ALA A 61 -6.88 19.96 5.42
CA ALA A 61 -8.13 20.27 6.12
C ALA A 61 -9.24 20.76 5.17
N GLU A 62 -8.87 21.46 4.11
CA GLU A 62 -9.78 22.00 3.09
C GLU A 62 -9.98 21.02 1.94
N ASP A 63 -8.89 20.50 1.39
CA ASP A 63 -8.91 19.78 0.12
C ASP A 63 -9.25 18.28 0.28
N LEU A 64 -8.86 17.62 1.39
CA LEU A 64 -9.16 16.19 1.55
C LEU A 64 -10.67 15.91 1.62
N PRO A 65 -11.51 16.69 2.35
CA PRO A 65 -12.96 16.48 2.33
C PRO A 65 -13.55 16.64 0.92
N ARG A 66 -13.08 17.62 0.15
CA ARG A 66 -13.52 17.87 -1.23
C ARG A 66 -13.09 16.74 -2.17
N ALA A 67 -11.85 16.26 -2.03
CA ALA A 67 -11.33 15.17 -2.82
C ALA A 67 -12.13 13.87 -2.57
N VAL A 68 -12.35 13.53 -1.30
CA VAL A 68 -13.11 12.34 -0.91
C VAL A 68 -14.55 12.41 -1.42
N ALA A 69 -15.21 13.57 -1.29
CA ALA A 69 -16.55 13.78 -1.84
C ALA A 69 -16.59 13.61 -3.36
N ALA A 70 -15.68 14.26 -4.10
CA ALA A 70 -15.62 14.18 -5.55
C ALA A 70 -15.37 12.75 -6.07
N ILE A 71 -14.49 11.98 -5.40
CA ILE A 71 -14.21 10.58 -5.74
C ILE A 71 -15.45 9.71 -5.45
N ARG A 72 -16.12 9.91 -4.31
CA ARG A 72 -17.36 9.19 -3.95
C ARG A 72 -18.49 9.49 -4.90
N ASP A 73 -18.68 10.73 -5.29
CA ASP A 73 -19.71 11.16 -6.26
C ASP A 73 -19.46 10.56 -7.66
N ALA A 74 -18.20 10.25 -8.00
CA ALA A 74 -17.86 9.51 -9.22
C ALA A 74 -18.06 7.98 -9.09
N GLY A 75 -18.56 7.50 -7.95
CA GLY A 75 -18.90 6.10 -7.71
C GLY A 75 -17.72 5.22 -7.29
N SER A 76 -16.67 5.82 -6.72
CA SER A 76 -15.50 5.12 -6.18
C SER A 76 -15.33 5.42 -4.68
N MET A 77 -14.45 4.72 -3.98
CA MET A 77 -14.14 5.02 -2.58
C MET A 77 -12.69 5.50 -2.43
N VAL A 78 -12.37 6.16 -1.32
CA VAL A 78 -10.98 6.32 -0.86
C VAL A 78 -10.76 5.31 0.25
N GLY A 79 -9.90 4.31 0.02
CA GLY A 79 -9.70 3.20 0.95
C GLY A 79 -8.55 3.42 1.93
N MET A 80 -7.59 4.28 1.57
CA MET A 80 -6.46 4.67 2.40
C MET A 80 -5.79 5.94 1.88
N LEU A 81 -4.93 6.54 2.70
CA LEU A 81 -4.11 7.69 2.35
C LEU A 81 -2.63 7.33 2.37
N THR A 82 -1.92 7.61 1.28
CA THR A 82 -0.45 7.53 1.23
C THR A 82 0.15 8.88 1.56
N THR A 83 0.76 8.99 2.76
CA THR A 83 1.38 10.22 3.27
C THR A 83 2.90 10.16 3.21
N ALA A 84 3.55 11.31 3.49
CA ALA A 84 5.00 11.43 3.66
C ALA A 84 5.40 11.71 5.13
N LEU A 85 4.48 11.54 6.08
CA LEU A 85 4.71 11.84 7.48
C LEU A 85 5.82 10.95 8.08
N THR A 86 6.83 11.59 8.65
CA THR A 86 7.94 10.93 9.34
C THR A 86 8.18 11.49 10.76
N GLN A 87 7.59 12.65 11.09
CA GLN A 87 7.79 13.31 12.38
C GLN A 87 6.44 13.68 13.00
N PRO A 88 6.26 13.46 14.32
CA PRO A 88 5.02 13.80 15.00
C PRO A 88 4.81 15.31 15.18
N ASP A 89 5.90 16.08 15.16
CA ASP A 89 5.90 17.53 15.27
C ASP A 89 5.82 18.24 13.91
N ASP A 90 5.72 17.50 12.80
CA ASP A 90 5.40 18.09 11.51
C ASP A 90 4.05 18.82 11.62
N PRO A 91 3.99 20.11 11.25
CA PRO A 91 2.77 20.92 11.40
C PRO A 91 1.56 20.34 10.65
N THR A 92 1.80 19.47 9.66
CA THR A 92 0.74 18.81 8.88
C THR A 92 0.29 17.48 9.49
N ALA A 93 1.03 16.90 10.43
CA ALA A 93 0.73 15.56 10.98
C ALA A 93 -0.64 15.53 11.69
N SER A 94 -0.87 16.41 12.65
CA SER A 94 -2.16 16.47 13.36
C SER A 94 -3.34 16.83 12.44
N PRO A 95 -3.25 17.81 11.54
CA PRO A 95 -4.30 18.05 10.53
C PRO A 95 -4.61 16.82 9.66
N ILE A 96 -3.60 16.11 9.16
CA ILE A 96 -3.80 14.91 8.31
C ILE A 96 -4.57 13.84 9.07
N VAL A 97 -4.15 13.43 10.26
CA VAL A 97 -4.82 12.35 11.00
C VAL A 97 -6.24 12.70 11.42
N LYS A 98 -6.47 13.96 11.83
CA LYS A 98 -7.80 14.45 12.20
C LYS A 98 -8.76 14.51 11.01
N THR A 99 -8.28 15.05 9.88
CA THR A 99 -9.11 15.15 8.67
C THR A 99 -9.40 13.77 8.08
N ALA A 100 -8.41 12.86 8.07
CA ALA A 100 -8.61 11.47 7.64
C ALA A 100 -9.74 10.80 8.43
N ARG A 101 -9.78 10.98 9.76
CA ARG A 101 -10.88 10.47 10.61
C ARG A 101 -12.22 11.14 10.27
N ALA A 102 -12.22 12.46 10.10
CA ALA A 102 -13.44 13.24 9.81
C ALA A 102 -14.10 12.85 8.49
N VAL A 103 -13.31 12.43 7.48
CA VAL A 103 -13.84 11.99 6.17
C VAL A 103 -14.04 10.47 6.07
N ASP A 104 -13.89 9.75 7.18
CA ASP A 104 -14.03 8.29 7.25
C ASP A 104 -13.06 7.53 6.32
N VAL A 105 -11.80 7.94 6.34
CA VAL A 105 -10.67 7.24 5.70
C VAL A 105 -9.60 6.96 6.75
N PRO A 106 -9.83 6.00 7.68
CA PRO A 106 -9.04 5.86 8.89
C PRO A 106 -7.73 5.08 8.70
N ARG A 107 -7.23 4.88 7.48
CA ARG A 107 -5.99 4.15 7.20
C ARG A 107 -5.00 5.02 6.47
N LEU A 108 -3.83 5.18 7.08
CA LEU A 108 -2.74 6.00 6.54
C LEU A 108 -1.45 5.18 6.41
N LYS A 109 -0.71 5.41 5.35
CA LYS A 109 0.67 4.95 5.19
C LYS A 109 1.61 6.08 5.61
N ALA A 110 2.56 5.81 6.52
CA ALA A 110 3.61 6.74 6.95
C ALA A 110 4.63 7.05 5.83
N GLY A 111 5.45 8.08 6.01
CA GLY A 111 6.62 8.35 5.19
C GLY A 111 7.72 7.31 5.36
N TYR A 112 8.85 7.52 4.68
CA TYR A 112 10.02 6.64 4.74
C TYR A 112 11.17 7.32 5.48
N TYR A 113 11.84 6.58 6.37
CA TYR A 113 13.08 6.99 7.01
C TYR A 113 14.27 6.50 6.19
N ARG A 114 15.28 7.36 5.97
CA ARG A 114 16.45 7.02 5.16
C ARG A 114 17.60 6.55 6.04
N TYR A 115 18.36 5.59 5.53
CA TYR A 115 19.67 5.27 6.10
C TYR A 115 20.70 6.33 5.70
N ALA A 116 21.53 6.74 6.65
CA ALA A 116 22.78 7.46 6.40
C ALA A 116 23.99 6.51 6.41
N PHE A 117 23.82 5.27 6.91
CA PHE A 117 24.85 4.24 7.07
C PHE A 117 26.02 4.67 7.97
N ALA A 118 25.78 5.59 8.91
CA ALA A 118 26.75 5.98 9.93
C ALA A 118 26.68 5.05 11.15
N ASP A 119 25.46 4.80 11.66
CA ASP A 119 25.17 3.85 12.74
C ASP A 119 23.72 3.36 12.57
N VAL A 120 23.56 2.26 11.84
CA VAL A 120 22.26 1.70 11.48
C VAL A 120 21.40 1.39 12.72
N THR A 121 22.02 0.96 13.82
CA THR A 121 21.28 0.67 15.06
C THR A 121 20.67 1.93 15.65
N LYS A 122 21.43 3.02 15.71
CA LYS A 122 20.91 4.31 16.20
C LYS A 122 19.91 4.92 15.23
N GLU A 123 20.14 4.79 13.93
CA GLU A 123 19.23 5.27 12.89
C GLU A 123 17.86 4.58 12.99
N LEU A 124 17.84 3.24 13.17
CA LEU A 124 16.62 2.49 13.41
C LEU A 124 15.91 2.91 14.70
N ALA A 125 16.68 3.10 15.79
CA ALA A 125 16.11 3.55 17.07
C ALA A 125 15.48 4.94 16.96
N ALA A 126 16.13 5.88 16.26
CA ALA A 126 15.60 7.22 16.03
C ALA A 126 14.34 7.21 15.18
N ALA A 127 14.32 6.40 14.09
CA ALA A 127 13.14 6.22 13.26
C ALA A 127 11.98 5.60 14.04
N THR A 128 12.26 4.60 14.88
CA THR A 128 11.28 3.96 15.75
C THR A 128 10.65 4.97 16.71
N TRP A 129 11.47 5.80 17.35
CA TRP A 129 10.99 6.83 18.27
C TRP A 129 10.07 7.84 17.56
N ALA A 130 10.47 8.35 16.40
CA ALA A 130 9.68 9.29 15.62
C ALA A 130 8.36 8.65 15.15
N PHE A 131 8.40 7.40 14.69
CA PHE A 131 7.21 6.66 14.27
C PHE A 131 6.24 6.42 15.44
N HIS A 132 6.74 6.11 16.64
CA HIS A 132 5.88 5.98 17.84
C HIS A 132 5.14 7.29 18.15
N GLY A 133 5.76 8.45 17.95
CA GLY A 133 5.07 9.74 18.05
C GLY A 133 3.91 9.89 17.06
N LEU A 134 4.10 9.45 15.81
CA LEU A 134 3.02 9.43 14.81
C LEU A 134 1.91 8.44 15.20
N VAL A 135 2.26 7.27 15.75
CA VAL A 135 1.27 6.29 16.25
C VAL A 135 0.45 6.88 17.39
N ALA A 136 1.07 7.64 18.29
CA ALA A 136 0.34 8.32 19.37
C ALA A 136 -0.69 9.33 18.83
N LEU A 137 -0.33 10.12 17.81
CA LEU A 137 -1.28 11.01 17.13
C LEU A 137 -2.42 10.24 16.45
N ALA A 138 -2.09 9.13 15.78
CA ALA A 138 -3.07 8.26 15.13
C ALA A 138 -4.05 7.66 16.15
N ALA A 139 -3.55 7.17 17.29
CA ALA A 139 -4.36 6.65 18.39
C ALA A 139 -5.34 7.68 18.93
N GLN A 140 -4.88 8.91 19.17
CA GLN A 140 -5.73 10.02 19.64
C GLN A 140 -6.84 10.37 18.63
N ALA A 141 -6.55 10.29 17.34
CA ALA A 141 -7.51 10.57 16.28
C ALA A 141 -8.44 9.38 15.95
N GLY A 142 -8.13 8.18 16.44
CA GLY A 142 -8.87 6.95 16.12
C GLY A 142 -8.65 6.48 14.68
N VAL A 143 -7.41 6.64 14.17
CA VAL A 143 -6.97 6.16 12.85
C VAL A 143 -5.80 5.19 12.99
N VAL A 144 -5.52 4.46 11.92
CA VAL A 144 -4.37 3.54 11.83
C VAL A 144 -3.31 4.18 10.95
N ILE A 145 -2.08 4.33 11.45
CA ILE A 145 -0.92 4.65 10.64
C ILE A 145 -0.02 3.42 10.51
N ALA A 146 0.15 2.90 9.30
CA ALA A 146 0.89 1.68 9.04
C ALA A 146 2.25 1.97 8.42
N TYR A 147 3.23 1.14 8.76
CA TYR A 147 4.59 1.24 8.23
C TYR A 147 4.79 0.35 7.01
N HIS A 148 5.40 0.88 5.96
CA HIS A 148 5.63 0.19 4.70
C HIS A 148 7.07 -0.34 4.65
N ASN A 149 7.25 -1.67 4.54
CA ASN A 149 8.56 -2.28 4.32
C ASN A 149 9.03 -2.03 2.88
N HIS A 150 9.79 -0.97 2.66
CA HIS A 150 10.25 -0.56 1.33
C HIS A 150 11.77 -0.65 1.20
N SER A 151 12.25 -1.40 0.19
CA SER A 151 13.70 -1.53 -0.11
C SER A 151 14.39 -0.17 -0.20
N GLY A 152 15.59 -0.07 0.39
CA GLY A 152 16.38 1.15 0.44
C GLY A 152 16.04 2.11 1.57
N TYR A 153 15.09 1.76 2.44
CA TYR A 153 14.70 2.56 3.60
C TYR A 153 14.76 1.75 4.90
N ILE A 154 14.77 2.44 6.03
CA ILE A 154 14.68 1.80 7.36
C ILE A 154 13.38 0.97 7.41
N GLY A 155 13.46 -0.24 7.95
CA GLY A 155 12.35 -1.18 7.97
C GLY A 155 12.12 -1.95 6.67
N ALA A 156 13.04 -1.87 5.69
CA ALA A 156 13.00 -2.71 4.50
C ALA A 156 13.06 -4.21 4.87
N PRO A 157 13.98 -4.69 5.72
CA PRO A 157 13.84 -5.97 6.39
C PRO A 157 12.61 -5.93 7.31
N VAL A 158 11.66 -6.85 7.11
CA VAL A 158 10.36 -6.81 7.82
C VAL A 158 10.53 -6.91 9.34
N TRP A 159 11.55 -7.60 9.83
CA TRP A 159 11.85 -7.67 11.28
C TRP A 159 12.23 -6.31 11.87
N ASP A 160 12.86 -5.41 11.11
CA ASP A 160 13.09 -4.03 11.55
C ASP A 160 11.77 -3.25 11.57
N ALA A 161 10.93 -3.43 10.56
CA ALA A 161 9.57 -2.85 10.56
C ALA A 161 8.72 -3.37 11.73
N LEU A 162 8.84 -4.65 12.08
CA LEU A 162 8.19 -5.22 13.26
C LEU A 162 8.72 -4.60 14.56
N GLN A 163 10.01 -4.34 14.67
CA GLN A 163 10.58 -3.61 15.80
C GLN A 163 10.01 -2.20 15.93
N MET A 164 9.78 -1.51 14.80
CA MET A 164 9.20 -0.16 14.81
C MET A 164 7.75 -0.13 15.33
N ILE A 165 7.00 -1.22 15.24
CA ILE A 165 5.61 -1.29 15.73
C ILE A 165 5.48 -2.03 17.07
N ASP A 166 6.57 -2.59 17.59
CA ASP A 166 6.54 -3.38 18.82
C ASP A 166 6.04 -2.53 20.01
N GLY A 167 5.22 -3.14 20.86
CA GLY A 167 4.62 -2.47 22.02
C GLY A 167 3.58 -1.39 21.68
N GLN A 168 3.27 -1.15 20.42
CA GLN A 168 2.30 -0.14 20.03
C GLN A 168 0.88 -0.69 19.90
N PRO A 169 -0.17 0.15 20.14
CA PRO A 169 -1.56 -0.29 20.07
C PRO A 169 -1.91 -0.82 18.67
N PRO A 170 -2.39 -2.07 18.53
CA PRO A 170 -2.74 -2.63 17.21
C PRO A 170 -3.94 -1.95 16.57
N THR A 171 -4.70 -1.16 17.30
CA THR A 171 -5.79 -0.31 16.82
C THR A 171 -5.31 0.99 16.20
N ALA A 172 -4.05 1.38 16.39
CA ALA A 172 -3.46 2.60 15.89
C ALA A 172 -2.33 2.37 14.87
N THR A 173 -1.76 1.16 14.82
CA THR A 173 -0.66 0.86 13.90
C THR A 173 -0.64 -0.59 13.43
N GLY A 174 0.29 -0.88 12.53
CA GLY A 174 0.63 -2.17 11.96
C GLY A 174 1.45 -2.00 10.70
N LEU A 175 1.40 -2.98 9.83
CA LEU A 175 2.20 -3.00 8.60
C LEU A 175 1.34 -2.74 7.36
N TYR A 176 1.85 -1.90 6.50
CA TYR A 176 1.53 -1.84 5.08
C TYR A 176 2.55 -2.74 4.38
N PHE A 177 2.22 -4.03 4.28
CA PHE A 177 3.15 -5.05 3.83
C PHE A 177 3.25 -5.09 2.31
N ASP A 178 4.48 -5.11 1.81
CA ASP A 178 4.81 -5.24 0.39
C ASP A 178 5.59 -6.54 0.16
N VAL A 179 4.96 -7.49 -0.50
CA VAL A 179 5.56 -8.81 -0.76
C VAL A 179 6.74 -8.73 -1.72
N ARG A 180 6.71 -7.79 -2.68
CA ARG A 180 7.84 -7.58 -3.61
C ARG A 180 9.09 -7.13 -2.87
N HIS A 181 8.96 -6.12 -1.99
CA HIS A 181 10.10 -5.66 -1.20
C HIS A 181 10.56 -6.73 -0.19
N ALA A 182 9.64 -7.46 0.44
CA ALA A 182 9.99 -8.57 1.31
C ALA A 182 10.74 -9.68 0.57
N THR A 183 10.41 -9.95 -0.70
CA THR A 183 11.09 -10.94 -1.53
C THR A 183 12.49 -10.45 -1.94
N VAL A 184 12.64 -9.16 -2.29
CA VAL A 184 13.95 -8.55 -2.59
C VAL A 184 14.90 -8.67 -1.41
N GLU A 185 14.45 -8.33 -0.20
CA GLU A 185 15.26 -8.32 1.02
C GLU A 185 15.47 -9.73 1.60
N GLY A 186 14.48 -10.59 1.50
CA GLY A 186 14.48 -11.92 2.13
C GLY A 186 14.87 -13.08 1.23
N GLY A 187 14.96 -12.86 -0.08
CA GLY A 187 15.22 -13.92 -1.05
C GLY A 187 14.18 -15.03 -1.02
N VAL A 188 14.56 -16.24 -1.42
CA VAL A 188 13.67 -17.39 -1.66
C VAL A 188 12.87 -17.82 -0.43
N ALA A 189 13.42 -17.74 0.75
CA ALA A 189 12.78 -18.23 1.98
C ALA A 189 12.46 -17.13 3.00
N GLY A 190 13.31 -16.11 3.10
CA GLY A 190 13.20 -15.06 4.13
C GLY A 190 11.91 -14.26 4.05
N TRP A 191 11.37 -14.01 2.84
CA TRP A 191 10.10 -13.33 2.67
C TRP A 191 8.91 -14.10 3.31
N ARG A 192 8.96 -15.45 3.31
CA ARG A 192 7.93 -16.27 3.95
C ARG A 192 7.99 -16.18 5.48
N VAL A 193 9.20 -16.18 6.04
CA VAL A 193 9.41 -15.94 7.47
C VAL A 193 8.90 -14.55 7.84
N ALA A 194 9.26 -13.54 7.04
CA ALA A 194 8.81 -12.17 7.21
C ALA A 194 7.27 -12.07 7.19
N LEU A 195 6.61 -12.69 6.22
CA LEU A 195 5.15 -12.70 6.09
C LEU A 195 4.47 -13.38 7.29
N GLN A 196 4.96 -14.52 7.73
CA GLN A 196 4.37 -15.23 8.87
C GLN A 196 4.49 -14.41 10.17
N ARG A 197 5.62 -13.74 10.37
CA ARG A 197 5.79 -12.81 11.50
C ARG A 197 4.93 -11.56 11.39
N ALA A 198 4.76 -11.05 10.16
CA ALA A 198 3.94 -9.87 9.89
C ALA A 198 2.43 -10.13 9.95
N ALA A 199 1.99 -11.37 9.75
CA ALA A 199 0.57 -11.72 9.59
C ALA A 199 -0.38 -11.12 10.67
N PRO A 200 -0.06 -11.14 11.97
CA PRO A 200 -0.92 -10.53 13.00
C PRO A 200 -1.00 -8.99 12.92
N HIS A 201 -0.03 -8.39 12.23
CA HIS A 201 0.16 -6.94 12.17
C HIS A 201 -0.26 -6.33 10.82
N LEU A 202 -0.73 -7.14 9.87
CA LEU A 202 -1.16 -6.65 8.55
C LEU A 202 -2.35 -5.70 8.68
N ARG A 203 -2.25 -4.53 8.06
CA ARG A 203 -3.32 -3.53 7.98
C ARG A 203 -3.69 -3.18 6.55
N MET A 204 -2.69 -3.13 5.68
CA MET A 204 -2.80 -2.81 4.26
C MET A 204 -1.75 -3.61 3.50
N LEU A 205 -1.95 -3.79 2.19
CA LEU A 205 -1.01 -4.50 1.32
C LEU A 205 -0.69 -3.68 0.08
N ALA A 206 0.60 -3.63 -0.30
CA ALA A 206 1.04 -3.13 -1.60
C ALA A 206 1.40 -4.31 -2.50
N MET A 207 0.91 -4.28 -3.74
CA MET A 207 1.08 -5.36 -4.71
C MET A 207 1.81 -4.85 -5.93
N LYS A 208 2.94 -5.46 -6.22
CA LYS A 208 3.78 -5.27 -7.41
C LYS A 208 4.71 -6.46 -7.59
N ASP A 209 5.31 -6.61 -8.74
CA ASP A 209 6.18 -7.73 -9.06
C ASP A 209 7.52 -7.26 -9.62
N PHE A 210 8.51 -8.13 -9.65
CA PHE A 210 9.85 -7.80 -10.09
C PHE A 210 10.63 -9.07 -10.50
N TYR A 211 11.75 -8.85 -11.19
CA TYR A 211 12.80 -9.84 -11.38
C TYR A 211 14.18 -9.20 -11.20
N TRP A 212 15.20 -10.03 -11.00
CA TRP A 212 16.59 -9.61 -11.03
C TRP A 212 17.11 -9.71 -12.46
N ASP A 213 17.67 -8.60 -12.94
CA ASP A 213 18.33 -8.56 -14.24
C ASP A 213 19.79 -8.14 -14.11
N LYS A 214 20.64 -8.72 -14.96
CA LYS A 214 22.05 -8.37 -15.04
C LYS A 214 22.25 -7.37 -16.16
N GLY A 215 22.42 -6.10 -15.80
CA GLY A 215 22.68 -5.04 -16.76
C GLY A 215 23.93 -5.27 -17.60
N ARG A 216 24.07 -4.55 -18.71
CA ARG A 216 25.24 -4.62 -19.61
C ARG A 216 26.58 -4.30 -18.90
N ASP A 217 26.52 -3.57 -17.80
CA ASP A 217 27.66 -3.27 -16.91
C ASP A 217 28.00 -4.41 -15.93
N GLY A 218 27.32 -5.54 -16.05
CA GLY A 218 27.50 -6.73 -15.20
C GLY A 218 26.88 -6.63 -13.81
N ARG A 219 26.20 -5.54 -13.46
CA ARG A 219 25.55 -5.35 -12.16
C ARG A 219 24.14 -5.89 -12.16
N TRP A 220 23.79 -6.59 -11.08
CA TRP A 220 22.43 -7.03 -10.83
C TRP A 220 21.56 -5.88 -10.35
N ARG A 221 20.36 -5.78 -10.88
CA ARG A 221 19.35 -4.77 -10.53
C ARG A 221 17.99 -5.41 -10.39
N VAL A 222 17.19 -4.84 -9.51
CA VAL A 222 15.76 -5.13 -9.44
C VAL A 222 15.07 -4.39 -10.58
N VAL A 223 14.28 -5.10 -11.35
CA VAL A 223 13.46 -4.57 -12.45
C VAL A 223 12.01 -4.86 -12.12
N ASP A 224 11.19 -3.81 -12.01
CA ASP A 224 9.76 -3.97 -11.80
C ASP A 224 9.09 -4.44 -13.10
N CYS A 225 8.11 -5.32 -12.98
CA CYS A 225 7.40 -5.95 -14.10
C CYS A 225 5.92 -6.13 -13.78
N PRO A 226 5.10 -6.49 -14.79
CA PRO A 226 3.70 -6.84 -14.56
C PRO A 226 3.50 -7.95 -13.54
N ILE A 227 2.44 -7.86 -12.75
CA ILE A 227 2.10 -8.88 -11.74
C ILE A 227 1.95 -10.26 -12.38
N GLY A 228 2.68 -11.25 -11.83
CA GLY A 228 2.72 -12.62 -12.30
C GLY A 228 3.74 -12.90 -13.40
N GLU A 229 4.54 -11.90 -13.80
CA GLU A 229 5.66 -12.06 -14.74
C GLU A 229 7.02 -12.03 -14.02
N GLY A 230 7.02 -11.84 -12.69
CA GLY A 230 8.21 -11.71 -11.89
C GLY A 230 8.47 -12.90 -10.96
N MET A 231 9.15 -12.59 -9.85
CA MET A 231 9.68 -13.57 -8.90
C MET A 231 8.87 -13.69 -7.61
N VAL A 232 7.78 -12.94 -7.46
CA VAL A 232 6.89 -13.08 -6.30
C VAL A 232 6.13 -14.41 -6.38
N ASP A 233 6.21 -15.21 -5.33
CA ASP A 233 5.43 -16.44 -5.20
C ASP A 233 3.99 -16.13 -4.79
N TRP A 234 3.20 -15.68 -5.74
CA TRP A 234 1.80 -15.26 -5.56
C TRP A 234 0.92 -16.37 -5.00
N LYS A 235 1.16 -17.62 -5.40
CA LYS A 235 0.38 -18.78 -4.92
C LYS A 235 0.56 -18.99 -3.43
N THR A 236 1.81 -19.02 -2.96
CA THR A 236 2.11 -19.17 -1.54
C THR A 236 1.65 -17.93 -0.75
N PHE A 237 1.86 -16.74 -1.30
CA PHE A 237 1.40 -15.49 -0.67
C PHE A 237 -0.12 -15.47 -0.49
N GLY A 238 -0.89 -15.78 -1.54
CA GLY A 238 -2.35 -15.85 -1.49
C GLY A 238 -2.86 -16.87 -0.47
N ALA A 239 -2.23 -18.05 -0.39
CA ALA A 239 -2.58 -19.04 0.63
C ALA A 239 -2.38 -18.53 2.06
N HIS A 240 -1.30 -17.77 2.32
CA HIS A 240 -1.06 -17.15 3.63
C HIS A 240 -2.09 -16.05 3.94
N LEU A 241 -2.48 -15.22 2.97
CA LEU A 241 -3.50 -14.18 3.18
C LEU A 241 -4.86 -14.80 3.52
N ARG A 242 -5.25 -15.88 2.83
CA ARG A 242 -6.49 -16.61 3.13
C ARG A 242 -6.45 -17.21 4.53
N ALA A 243 -5.35 -17.84 4.91
CA ALA A 243 -5.16 -18.41 6.24
C ALA A 243 -5.23 -17.34 7.33
N ALA A 244 -4.66 -16.17 7.08
CA ALA A 244 -4.72 -15.01 7.99
C ALA A 244 -6.07 -14.30 8.00
N ARG A 245 -7.02 -14.66 7.11
CA ARG A 245 -8.31 -13.99 6.91
C ARG A 245 -8.14 -12.48 6.71
N PHE A 246 -7.12 -12.08 5.94
CA PHE A 246 -6.87 -10.68 5.68
C PHE A 246 -8.06 -10.03 4.95
N SER A 247 -8.48 -8.86 5.43
CA SER A 247 -9.61 -8.10 4.88
C SER A 247 -9.32 -6.60 4.72
N GLY A 248 -8.08 -6.19 4.94
CA GLY A 248 -7.64 -4.80 4.72
C GLY A 248 -7.52 -4.45 3.24
N PRO A 249 -7.32 -3.16 2.91
CA PRO A 249 -7.16 -2.72 1.53
C PRO A 249 -5.88 -3.26 0.88
N ILE A 250 -5.98 -3.52 -0.42
CA ILE A 250 -4.90 -3.96 -1.29
C ILE A 250 -4.66 -2.87 -2.34
N SER A 251 -3.49 -2.23 -2.33
CA SER A 251 -3.11 -1.20 -3.29
C SER A 251 -2.23 -1.78 -4.38
N ILE A 252 -2.60 -1.60 -5.65
CA ILE A 252 -1.81 -2.06 -6.81
C ILE A 252 -0.89 -0.94 -7.28
N HIS A 253 0.40 -1.26 -7.42
CA HIS A 253 1.45 -0.36 -7.83
C HIS A 253 2.05 -0.80 -9.17
N VAL A 254 1.89 0.01 -10.21
CA VAL A 254 2.54 -0.19 -11.51
C VAL A 254 3.84 0.62 -11.53
N GLU A 255 4.94 0.01 -11.11
CA GLU A 255 6.25 0.70 -11.01
C GLU A 255 7.11 0.50 -12.26
N TYR A 256 6.68 -0.30 -13.23
CA TYR A 256 7.29 -0.42 -14.54
C TYR A 256 6.70 0.61 -15.53
N ASP A 257 7.42 0.91 -16.59
CA ASP A 257 6.95 1.80 -17.65
C ASP A 257 6.02 1.06 -18.64
N PRO A 258 4.72 1.38 -18.69
CA PRO A 258 3.79 0.76 -19.61
C PRO A 258 3.90 1.34 -21.04
N GLY A 259 4.75 2.34 -21.25
CA GLY A 259 4.97 3.03 -22.51
C GLY A 259 4.01 4.19 -22.76
N GLY A 260 4.07 4.75 -23.97
CA GLY A 260 3.31 5.92 -24.41
C GLY A 260 4.25 7.07 -24.81
N ARG A 261 3.87 7.80 -25.87
CA ARG A 261 4.68 8.92 -26.44
C ARG A 261 4.18 10.29 -25.98
N THR A 262 2.90 10.38 -25.64
CA THR A 262 2.27 11.61 -25.17
C THR A 262 1.72 11.40 -23.75
N PRO A 263 1.50 12.47 -22.98
CA PRO A 263 0.89 12.34 -21.64
C PRO A 263 -0.46 11.59 -21.64
N GLY A 264 -1.28 11.81 -22.69
CA GLY A 264 -2.54 11.08 -22.85
C GLY A 264 -2.33 9.59 -23.09
N GLU A 265 -1.43 9.22 -24.03
CA GLU A 265 -1.08 7.83 -24.28
C GLU A 265 -0.47 7.15 -23.04
N GLN A 266 0.41 7.84 -22.32
CA GLN A 266 1.02 7.32 -21.09
C GLN A 266 -0.03 7.02 -20.03
N ARG A 267 -1.01 7.91 -19.84
CA ARG A 267 -2.13 7.70 -18.94
C ARG A 267 -2.99 6.49 -19.35
N ASP A 268 -3.33 6.39 -20.65
CA ASP A 268 -4.15 5.29 -21.16
C ASP A 268 -3.42 3.95 -21.01
N ARG A 269 -2.14 3.89 -21.33
CA ARG A 269 -1.28 2.71 -21.10
C ARG A 269 -1.15 2.35 -19.62
N MET A 270 -1.06 3.34 -18.75
CA MET A 270 -1.05 3.12 -17.30
C MET A 270 -2.36 2.51 -16.81
N LEU A 271 -3.52 2.99 -17.28
CA LEU A 271 -4.82 2.40 -16.95
C LEU A 271 -4.94 0.96 -17.49
N GLU A 272 -4.52 0.71 -18.72
CA GLU A 272 -4.48 -0.65 -19.29
C GLU A 272 -3.61 -1.58 -18.43
N ALA A 273 -2.42 -1.13 -18.03
CA ALA A 273 -1.51 -1.89 -17.16
C ALA A 273 -2.15 -2.20 -15.80
N MET A 274 -2.82 -1.23 -15.19
CA MET A 274 -3.52 -1.41 -13.91
C MET A 274 -4.67 -2.41 -14.01
N VAL A 275 -5.48 -2.35 -15.07
CA VAL A 275 -6.56 -3.34 -15.32
C VAL A 275 -5.99 -4.75 -15.48
N ARG A 276 -4.91 -4.88 -16.25
CA ARG A 276 -4.22 -6.16 -16.45
C ARG A 276 -3.68 -6.70 -15.13
N ASP A 277 -2.94 -5.88 -14.37
CA ASP A 277 -2.32 -6.30 -13.12
C ASP A 277 -3.37 -6.65 -12.07
N ARG A 278 -4.48 -5.88 -11.98
CA ARG A 278 -5.61 -6.21 -11.12
C ARG A 278 -6.21 -7.57 -11.48
N THR A 279 -6.52 -7.79 -12.76
CA THR A 279 -7.12 -9.04 -13.25
C THR A 279 -6.20 -10.22 -12.95
N ARG A 280 -4.92 -10.06 -13.21
CA ARG A 280 -3.92 -11.10 -12.95
C ARG A 280 -3.77 -11.39 -11.47
N LEU A 281 -3.68 -10.35 -10.63
CA LEU A 281 -3.58 -10.49 -9.18
C LEU A 281 -4.77 -11.27 -8.61
N MET A 282 -5.99 -10.91 -9.00
CA MET A 282 -7.20 -11.58 -8.51
C MET A 282 -7.20 -13.06 -8.88
N ALA A 283 -6.76 -13.42 -10.07
CA ALA A 283 -6.62 -14.81 -10.49
C ALA A 283 -5.52 -15.58 -9.73
N LEU A 284 -4.44 -14.90 -9.35
CA LEU A 284 -3.32 -15.51 -8.60
C LEU A 284 -3.62 -15.67 -7.10
N LEU A 285 -4.49 -14.84 -6.54
CA LEU A 285 -4.88 -14.89 -5.12
C LEU A 285 -6.10 -15.80 -4.86
N ALA A 286 -6.85 -16.14 -5.90
CA ALA A 286 -7.97 -17.09 -5.81
C ALA A 286 -7.48 -18.51 -5.47
#